data_a2c96adbcb9933f89da40802c9ef8270
#
_entry.id   a2c96adbcb9933f89da40802c9ef8270
#
_cell.length_a   1.000
_cell.length_b   1.000
_cell.length_c   1.000
_cell.angle_alpha   90.00
_cell.angle_beta   90.00
_cell.angle_gamma   90.00
#
_symmetry.space_group_name_H-M   'P 1'
#
loop_
_entity.id
_entity.type
_entity.pdbx_description
1 polymer ?
#
loop_
_entity_poly.entity_id
_entity_poly.type
_entity_poly.pdbx_seq_one_letter_code
_entity_poly.pdbx_strand_id
1 'polypeptide(L)'
;MPAGYIIANVNVTNPEQYEAYRKLSTEAAVAHGAEFVVRGGQQKVQEGNLHSRTVILKFADYATAVAYYETVEYKKARDARAGAALMNMIAVEGA
;
A
#
# COMPACT_ATOMS: atom_id res chain seq x y z
N MET A 1 12.66 17.65 -6.99
CA MET A 1 11.93 16.56 -7.67
C MET A 1 10.76 16.11 -6.82
N PRO A 2 9.55 15.99 -7.39
CA PRO A 2 8.40 15.52 -6.62
C PRO A 2 8.59 14.08 -6.19
N ALA A 3 8.13 13.79 -4.98
CA ALA A 3 8.08 12.42 -4.50
C ALA A 3 6.99 11.63 -5.25
N GLY A 4 7.07 10.31 -5.18
CA GLY A 4 6.00 9.43 -5.65
C GLY A 4 5.32 8.76 -4.47
N TYR A 5 4.04 8.47 -4.60
CA TYR A 5 3.27 7.86 -3.52
C TYR A 5 2.49 6.65 -4.02
N ILE A 6 2.42 5.64 -3.19
CA ILE A 6 1.42 4.58 -3.32
C ILE A 6 0.36 4.86 -2.27
N ILE A 7 -0.90 4.93 -2.70
CA ILE A 7 -2.03 5.08 -1.80
C ILE A 7 -2.89 3.83 -1.92
N ALA A 8 -3.06 3.13 -0.82
CA ALA A 8 -3.87 1.92 -0.75
C ALA A 8 -5.04 2.14 0.20
N ASN A 9 -6.24 1.83 -0.28
CA ASN A 9 -7.46 1.88 0.54
C ASN A 9 -8.03 0.48 0.59
N VAL A 10 -8.15 -0.09 1.78
CA VAL A 10 -8.36 -1.54 1.93
C VAL A 10 -9.44 -1.87 2.96
N ASN A 11 -10.20 -2.91 2.64
CA ASN A 11 -11.08 -3.58 3.59
C ASN A 11 -10.56 -5.01 3.78
N VAL A 12 -10.09 -5.32 4.98
CA VAL A 12 -9.55 -6.65 5.29
C VAL A 12 -10.71 -7.59 5.56
N THR A 13 -10.80 -8.67 4.76
CA THR A 13 -11.88 -9.66 4.89
C THR A 13 -11.42 -10.92 5.61
N ASN A 14 -10.10 -11.18 5.62
CA ASN A 14 -9.50 -12.29 6.37
C ASN A 14 -8.28 -11.78 7.13
N PRO A 15 -8.46 -11.31 8.38
CA PRO A 15 -7.36 -10.71 9.14
C PRO A 15 -6.16 -11.63 9.37
N GLU A 16 -6.40 -12.92 9.56
CA GLU A 16 -5.35 -13.91 9.79
C GLU A 16 -4.43 -14.03 8.59
N GLN A 17 -5.00 -14.22 7.40
CA GLN A 17 -4.24 -14.28 6.16
C GLN A 17 -3.58 -12.94 5.84
N TYR A 18 -4.25 -11.84 6.16
CA TYR A 18 -3.74 -10.49 5.88
C TYR A 18 -2.46 -10.18 6.67
N GLU A 19 -2.24 -10.81 7.81
CA GLU A 19 -1.01 -10.61 8.59
C GLU A 19 0.23 -11.05 7.80
N ALA A 20 0.14 -12.12 7.03
CA ALA A 20 1.23 -12.55 6.14
C ALA A 20 1.54 -11.46 5.09
N TYR A 21 0.50 -10.85 4.52
CA TYR A 21 0.66 -9.73 3.60
C TYR A 21 1.36 -8.54 4.29
N ARG A 22 0.93 -8.18 5.49
CA ARG A 22 1.51 -7.03 6.22
C ARG A 22 3.01 -7.21 6.43
N LYS A 23 3.43 -8.40 6.81
CA LYS A 23 4.85 -8.71 6.99
C LYS A 23 5.61 -8.58 5.69
N LEU A 24 5.12 -9.21 4.62
CA LEU A 24 5.79 -9.19 3.31
C LEU A 24 5.81 -7.79 2.69
N SER A 25 4.73 -7.03 2.82
CA SER A 25 4.67 -5.68 2.28
C SER A 25 5.60 -4.72 3.03
N THR A 26 5.77 -4.93 4.34
CA THR A 26 6.73 -4.15 5.12
C THR A 26 8.16 -4.44 4.65
N GLU A 27 8.49 -5.71 4.46
CA GLU A 27 9.80 -6.11 3.93
C GLU A 27 10.05 -5.53 2.54
N ALA A 28 9.04 -5.58 1.67
CA ALA A 28 9.13 -5.01 0.33
C ALA A 28 9.35 -3.49 0.37
N ALA A 29 8.62 -2.79 1.22
CA ALA A 29 8.76 -1.35 1.38
C ALA A 29 10.17 -0.96 1.81
N VAL A 30 10.72 -1.67 2.80
CA VAL A 30 12.09 -1.44 3.27
C VAL A 30 13.10 -1.71 2.16
N ALA A 31 12.93 -2.80 1.42
CA ALA A 31 13.84 -3.20 0.34
C ALA A 31 13.89 -2.14 -0.77
N HIS A 32 12.81 -1.41 -1.00
CA HIS A 32 12.73 -0.42 -2.08
C HIS A 32 12.76 1.03 -1.58
N GLY A 33 13.18 1.24 -0.34
CA GLY A 33 13.40 2.57 0.20
C GLY A 33 12.14 3.39 0.44
N ALA A 34 11.00 2.73 0.61
CA ALA A 34 9.74 3.41 0.88
C ALA A 34 9.64 3.83 2.34
N GLU A 35 8.93 4.94 2.56
CA GLU A 35 8.61 5.41 3.90
C GLU A 35 7.11 5.28 4.11
N PHE A 36 6.68 4.71 5.25
CA PHE A 36 5.26 4.69 5.61
C PHE A 36 4.86 6.06 6.14
N VAL A 37 4.05 6.78 5.37
CA VAL A 37 3.56 8.11 5.74
C VAL A 37 2.23 7.99 6.50
N VAL A 38 1.37 7.06 6.05
CA VAL A 38 0.11 6.71 6.71
C VAL A 38 0.04 5.20 6.75
N ARG A 39 -0.31 4.64 7.90
CA ARG A 39 -0.35 3.19 8.06
C ARG A 39 -1.55 2.76 8.90
N GLY A 40 -2.75 2.95 8.36
CA GLY A 40 -3.97 2.50 9.02
C GLY A 40 -4.34 3.27 10.27
N GLY A 41 -3.98 4.56 10.34
CA GLY A 41 -4.40 5.43 11.44
C GLY A 41 -5.88 5.78 11.35
N GLN A 42 -6.34 6.61 12.28
CA GLN A 42 -7.71 7.06 12.27
C GLN A 42 -8.04 7.77 10.96
N GLN A 43 -9.22 7.49 10.44
CA GLN A 43 -9.71 8.18 9.25
C GLN A 43 -11.18 8.48 9.37
N LYS A 44 -11.60 9.56 8.72
CA LYS A 44 -12.99 9.93 8.60
C LYS A 44 -13.26 10.21 7.12
N VAL A 45 -14.17 9.47 6.53
CA VAL A 45 -14.60 9.70 5.15
C VAL A 45 -15.43 10.96 5.12
N GLN A 46 -15.02 11.96 4.36
CA GLN A 46 -15.75 13.22 4.23
C GLN A 46 -16.80 13.13 3.12
N GLU A 47 -16.48 12.43 2.06
CA GLU A 47 -17.38 12.22 0.92
C GLU A 47 -17.06 10.88 0.27
N GLY A 48 -18.09 10.26 -0.27
CA GLY A 48 -17.95 9.03 -1.05
C GLY A 48 -17.93 7.77 -0.20
N ASN A 49 -17.73 6.66 -0.86
CA ASN A 49 -17.67 5.33 -0.24
C ASN A 49 -16.25 4.80 -0.32
N LEU A 50 -15.60 4.67 0.83
CA LEU A 50 -14.24 4.19 0.93
C LEU A 50 -14.16 3.00 1.88
N HIS A 51 -13.08 2.22 1.74
CA HIS A 51 -12.76 1.17 2.69
C HIS A 51 -12.21 1.78 3.98
N SER A 52 -12.23 1.00 5.05
CA SER A 52 -11.95 1.49 6.41
C SER A 52 -10.50 1.79 6.72
N ARG A 53 -9.55 1.32 5.89
CA ARG A 53 -8.12 1.44 6.18
C ARG A 53 -7.40 2.10 5.02
N THR A 54 -6.53 3.07 5.34
CA THR A 54 -5.70 3.73 4.32
C THR A 54 -4.23 3.59 4.71
N VAL A 55 -3.41 3.26 3.71
CA VAL A 55 -1.95 3.18 3.84
C VAL A 55 -1.34 4.02 2.73
N ILE A 56 -0.34 4.84 3.08
CA ILE A 56 0.37 5.66 2.10
C ILE A 56 1.86 5.41 2.27
N LEU A 57 2.51 5.04 1.16
CA LEU A 57 3.96 4.89 1.07
C LEU A 57 4.53 6.03 0.25
N LYS A 58 5.67 6.56 0.69
CA LYS A 58 6.40 7.60 -0.03
C LYS A 58 7.67 7.03 -0.63
N PHE A 59 7.90 7.34 -1.89
CA PHE A 59 9.11 6.97 -2.64
C PHE A 59 9.83 8.22 -3.14
N ALA A 60 11.07 8.08 -3.55
CA ALA A 60 11.88 9.20 -4.02
C ALA A 60 11.24 9.92 -5.22
N ASP A 61 10.58 9.16 -6.10
CA ASP A 61 9.93 9.73 -7.29
C ASP A 61 8.77 8.84 -7.76
N TYR A 62 8.02 9.36 -8.71
CA TYR A 62 6.85 8.68 -9.27
C TYR A 62 7.24 7.36 -9.95
N ALA A 63 8.33 7.35 -10.74
CA ALA A 63 8.75 6.15 -11.45
C ALA A 63 9.03 4.99 -10.50
N THR A 64 9.66 5.27 -9.37
CA THR A 64 9.93 4.27 -8.34
C THR A 64 8.63 3.77 -7.71
N ALA A 65 7.69 4.65 -7.43
CA ALA A 65 6.38 4.27 -6.90
C ALA A 65 5.63 3.35 -7.86
N VAL A 66 5.60 3.69 -9.15
CA VAL A 66 4.94 2.87 -10.18
C VAL A 66 5.60 1.49 -10.26
N ALA A 67 6.93 1.43 -10.27
CA ALA A 67 7.66 0.18 -10.39
C ALA A 67 7.47 -0.73 -9.17
N TYR A 68 7.22 -0.18 -8.00
CA TYR A 68 7.09 -0.93 -6.75
C TYR A 68 6.08 -2.08 -6.85
N TYR A 69 4.93 -1.83 -7.45
CA TYR A 69 3.85 -2.81 -7.57
C TYR A 69 4.30 -4.08 -8.29
N GLU A 70 5.21 -3.97 -9.25
CA GLU A 70 5.69 -5.07 -10.08
C GLU A 70 6.99 -5.70 -9.55
N THR A 71 7.53 -5.22 -8.42
CA THR A 71 8.75 -5.82 -7.85
C THR A 71 8.48 -7.25 -7.38
N VAL A 72 9.52 -8.07 -7.37
CA VAL A 72 9.44 -9.46 -6.89
C VAL A 72 8.93 -9.49 -5.45
N GLU A 73 9.47 -8.61 -4.61
CA GLU A 73 9.10 -8.53 -3.19
C GLU A 73 7.61 -8.19 -3.01
N TYR A 74 7.13 -7.17 -3.72
CA TYR A 74 5.71 -6.80 -3.57
C TYR A 74 4.79 -7.83 -4.21
N LYS A 75 5.21 -8.49 -5.28
CA LYS A 75 4.43 -9.56 -5.90
C LYS A 75 4.17 -10.69 -4.91
N LYS A 76 5.18 -11.06 -4.11
CA LYS A 76 5.00 -12.06 -3.04
C LYS A 76 3.94 -11.60 -2.05
N ALA A 77 3.96 -10.33 -1.68
CA ALA A 77 2.96 -9.76 -0.77
C ALA A 77 1.57 -9.82 -1.38
N ARG A 78 1.42 -9.43 -2.67
CA ARG A 78 0.13 -9.49 -3.35
C ARG A 78 -0.44 -10.90 -3.39
N ASP A 79 0.41 -11.88 -3.68
CA ASP A 79 0.00 -13.28 -3.72
C ASP A 79 -0.48 -13.75 -2.33
N ALA A 80 0.19 -13.32 -1.28
CA ALA A 80 -0.17 -13.70 0.10
C ALA A 80 -1.55 -13.16 0.52
N ARG A 81 -1.97 -11.99 -0.01
CA ARG A 81 -3.27 -11.39 0.36
C ARG A 81 -4.43 -11.77 -0.58
N ALA A 82 -4.19 -12.60 -1.57
CA ALA A 82 -5.23 -12.97 -2.52
C ALA A 82 -6.43 -13.55 -1.80
N GLY A 83 -7.60 -12.93 -1.97
CA GLY A 83 -8.84 -13.34 -1.29
C GLY A 83 -8.97 -12.87 0.15
N ALA A 84 -7.97 -12.18 0.71
CA ALA A 84 -7.99 -11.74 2.11
C ALA A 84 -8.41 -10.27 2.28
N ALA A 85 -8.52 -9.51 1.20
CA ALA A 85 -8.85 -8.10 1.26
C ALA A 85 -9.41 -7.59 -0.05
N LEU A 86 -10.23 -6.54 0.05
CA LEU A 86 -10.66 -5.73 -1.09
C LEU A 86 -9.79 -4.48 -1.05
N MET A 87 -9.09 -4.19 -2.14
CA MET A 87 -8.11 -3.11 -2.14
C MET A 87 -8.19 -2.27 -3.41
N ASN A 88 -8.14 -0.96 -3.22
CA ASN A 88 -7.89 0.00 -4.29
C ASN A 88 -6.50 0.57 -4.06
N MET A 89 -5.71 0.63 -5.11
CA MET A 89 -4.33 1.11 -4.98
C MET A 89 -3.97 1.96 -6.18
N ILE A 90 -3.38 3.10 -5.93
CA ILE A 90 -2.87 3.98 -6.98
C ILE A 90 -1.43 4.38 -6.70
N ALA A 91 -0.72 4.69 -7.77
CA ALA A 91 0.55 5.40 -7.69
C ALA A 91 0.27 6.82 -8.19
N VAL A 92 0.74 7.82 -7.44
CA VAL A 92 0.49 9.21 -7.78
C VAL A 92 1.74 10.04 -7.51
N GLU A 93 1.97 11.04 -8.37
CA GLU A 93 3.09 11.95 -8.20
C GLU A 93 2.73 13.04 -7.20
N GLY A 94 3.67 13.37 -6.33
CA GLY A 94 3.52 14.45 -5.37
C GLY A 94 3.61 15.83 -6.03
N ALA A 95 3.27 16.84 -5.26
CA ALA A 95 3.30 18.23 -5.72
C ALA A 95 4.74 18.76 -5.89
#